data_722c5094763706aaf83a4013f889400f
#
_entry.id   722c5094763706aaf83a4013f889400f
#
_cell.length_a   1.000
_cell.length_b   1.000
_cell.length_c   1.000
_cell.angle_alpha   90.00
_cell.angle_beta   90.00
_cell.angle_gamma   90.00
#
_symmetry.space_group_name_H-M   'P 1'
#
loop_
_entity.id
_entity.type
_entity.pdbx_description
1 polymer ?
#
loop_
_entity_poly.entity_id
_entity_poly.type
_entity_poly.pdbx_seq_one_letter_code
_entity_poly.pdbx_strand_id
1 'polypeptide(L)'
;EEHLDDEIYLDVTDPRIVVTPLRFDYDNREEVVRNMEHPMSHLTIGQYQNCRIPVVRPLTPSQFISFIVRNFYHTAYNKYCGQLTSYTDLFDPTITEDERKIIHMGIY
;
A
#
# COMPACT_ATOMS: atom_id res chain seq x y z
N GLU A 1 4.03 17.20 24.22
CA GLU A 1 3.54 17.27 22.82
C GLU A 1 4.57 17.83 21.86
N GLU A 2 5.34 18.84 22.24
CA GLU A 2 6.45 19.34 21.41
C GLU A 2 7.45 18.23 21.09
N HIS A 3 7.74 17.37 22.08
CA HIS A 3 8.66 16.25 21.90
C HIS A 3 8.13 15.23 20.89
N LEU A 4 6.81 14.94 20.91
CA LEU A 4 6.18 14.06 19.96
C LEU A 4 6.19 14.62 18.54
N ASP A 5 5.96 15.92 18.39
CA ASP A 5 5.99 16.59 17.09
C ASP A 5 7.40 16.53 16.49
N ASP A 6 8.45 16.65 17.32
CA ASP A 6 9.84 16.48 16.90
C ASP A 6 10.11 15.05 16.42
N GLU A 7 9.56 14.03 17.12
CA GLU A 7 9.71 12.64 16.71
C GLU A 7 9.00 12.35 15.38
N ILE A 8 7.81 12.91 15.18
CA ILE A 8 7.09 12.81 13.90
C ILE A 8 7.87 13.47 12.78
N TYR A 9 8.45 14.64 13.04
CA TYR A 9 9.29 15.34 12.08
C TYR A 9 10.50 14.49 11.66
N LEU A 10 11.13 13.79 12.61
CA LEU A 10 12.25 12.91 12.33
C LEU A 10 11.85 11.72 11.48
N ASP A 11 10.64 11.16 11.66
CA ASP A 11 10.13 10.07 10.81
C ASP A 11 10.10 10.50 9.34
N VAL A 12 9.83 11.77 9.06
CA VAL A 12 9.70 12.29 7.70
C VAL A 12 11.04 12.70 7.12
N THR A 13 11.94 13.26 7.94
CA THR A 13 13.13 14.00 7.47
C THR A 13 14.45 13.33 7.82
N ASP A 14 14.45 12.19 8.49
CA ASP A 14 15.68 11.51 8.89
C ASP A 14 16.52 11.14 7.64
N PRO A 15 17.73 11.70 7.48
CA PRO A 15 18.55 11.43 6.29
C PRO A 15 19.12 10.01 6.24
N ARG A 16 19.00 9.24 7.32
CA ARG A 16 19.43 7.84 7.35
C ARG A 16 18.41 6.91 6.71
N ILE A 17 17.19 7.39 6.47
CA ILE A 17 16.13 6.59 5.88
C ILE A 17 16.28 6.62 4.37
N VAL A 18 16.42 5.43 3.78
CA VAL A 18 16.40 5.26 2.32
C VAL A 18 14.96 5.20 1.86
N VAL A 19 14.59 6.12 0.96
CA VAL A 19 13.22 6.18 0.43
C VAL A 19 13.14 5.30 -0.82
N THR A 20 12.26 4.29 -0.78
CA THR A 20 11.93 3.47 -1.94
C THR A 20 10.47 3.71 -2.29
N PRO A 21 10.16 4.18 -3.50
CA PRO A 21 8.77 4.41 -3.88
C PRO A 21 7.97 3.10 -3.89
N LEU A 22 6.75 3.19 -3.36
CA LEU A 22 5.75 2.13 -3.45
C LEU A 22 4.54 2.70 -4.20
N ARG A 23 4.00 1.92 -5.13
CA ARG A 23 2.84 2.35 -5.88
C ARG A 23 1.82 1.22 -5.97
N PHE A 24 0.60 1.51 -5.54
CA PHE A 24 -0.54 0.61 -5.72
C PHE A 24 -1.33 1.09 -6.93
N ASP A 25 -1.49 0.22 -7.91
CA ASP A 25 -2.19 0.54 -9.15
C ASP A 25 -3.42 -0.35 -9.33
N TYR A 26 -4.45 0.20 -9.92
CA TYR A 26 -5.61 -0.52 -10.38
C TYR A 26 -5.91 -0.11 -11.81
N ASP A 27 -6.04 -1.08 -12.71
CA ASP A 27 -6.37 -0.83 -14.11
C ASP A 27 -7.19 -2.01 -14.62
N ASN A 28 -8.41 -1.73 -15.07
CA ASN A 28 -9.31 -2.75 -15.57
C ASN A 28 -9.48 -2.70 -17.10
N ARG A 29 -8.64 -1.95 -17.80
CA ARG A 29 -8.72 -1.86 -19.26
C ARG A 29 -8.29 -3.18 -19.88
N GLU A 30 -9.17 -3.74 -20.74
CA GLU A 30 -8.92 -5.03 -21.37
C GLU A 30 -7.63 -5.07 -22.18
N GLU A 31 -7.26 -3.99 -22.83
CA GLU A 31 -6.05 -3.89 -23.63
C GLU A 31 -4.77 -3.86 -22.80
N VAL A 32 -4.88 -3.61 -21.50
CA VAL A 32 -3.72 -3.50 -20.59
C VAL A 32 -3.58 -4.72 -19.69
N VAL A 33 -4.70 -5.23 -19.16
CA VAL A 33 -4.68 -6.32 -18.19
C VAL A 33 -4.18 -7.61 -18.84
N ARG A 34 -3.22 -8.26 -18.18
CA ARG A 34 -2.69 -9.57 -18.59
C ARG A 34 -2.54 -10.43 -17.34
N ASN A 35 -3.12 -11.61 -17.36
CA ASN A 35 -3.02 -12.55 -16.23
C ASN A 35 -1.54 -12.76 -15.88
N MET A 36 -1.20 -12.54 -14.61
CA MET A 36 0.12 -12.64 -14.01
C MET A 36 1.14 -11.59 -14.48
N GLU A 37 1.13 -11.17 -15.74
CA GLU A 37 2.09 -10.19 -16.27
C GLU A 37 1.68 -8.76 -15.94
N HIS A 38 0.38 -8.47 -16.01
CA HIS A 38 -0.17 -7.17 -15.67
C HIS A 38 -1.47 -7.35 -14.89
N PRO A 39 -1.36 -7.71 -13.60
CA PRO A 39 -2.56 -7.89 -12.76
C PRO A 39 -3.40 -6.63 -12.70
N MET A 40 -4.71 -6.80 -12.61
CA MET A 40 -5.65 -5.68 -12.52
C MET A 40 -5.36 -4.79 -11.31
N SER A 41 -5.02 -5.39 -10.19
CA SER A 41 -4.54 -4.68 -8.99
C SER A 41 -3.12 -5.17 -8.69
N HIS A 42 -2.16 -4.25 -8.61
CA HIS A 42 -0.78 -4.63 -8.35
C HIS A 42 -0.01 -3.57 -7.58
N LEU A 43 1.06 -4.02 -6.93
CA LEU A 43 2.02 -3.21 -6.20
C LEU A 43 3.32 -3.16 -7.01
N THR A 44 3.84 -1.97 -7.21
CA THR A 44 5.18 -1.75 -7.78
C THR A 44 6.11 -1.22 -6.70
N ILE A 45 7.27 -1.84 -6.57
CA ILE A 45 8.33 -1.42 -5.66
C ILE A 45 9.43 -0.73 -6.47
N GLY A 46 9.82 0.47 -6.04
CA GLY A 46 10.84 1.23 -6.72
C GLY A 46 10.40 1.72 -8.09
N GLN A 47 11.34 1.80 -9.02
CA GLN A 47 11.12 2.30 -10.38
C GLN A 47 11.21 1.18 -11.41
N TYR A 48 11.05 -0.06 -11.01
CA TYR A 48 11.12 -1.20 -11.92
C TYR A 48 9.84 -1.28 -12.75
N GLN A 49 9.97 -1.15 -14.06
CA GLN A 49 8.82 -1.09 -14.99
C GLN A 49 7.97 -2.37 -14.97
N ASN A 50 8.60 -3.51 -14.77
CA ASN A 50 7.92 -4.80 -14.82
C ASN A 50 7.65 -5.39 -13.43
N CYS A 51 7.88 -4.62 -12.37
CA CYS A 51 7.52 -5.03 -11.02
C CYS A 51 6.03 -4.84 -10.83
N ARG A 52 5.27 -5.94 -10.92
CA ARG A 52 3.81 -5.93 -10.77
C ARG A 52 3.41 -7.09 -9.88
N ILE A 53 3.49 -6.87 -8.58
CA ILE A 53 3.14 -7.87 -7.58
C ILE A 53 1.62 -7.89 -7.45
N PRO A 54 0.95 -9.02 -7.70
CA PRO A 54 -0.51 -9.08 -7.61
C PRO A 54 -0.99 -8.68 -6.21
N VAL A 55 -2.06 -7.90 -6.17
CA VAL A 55 -2.75 -7.53 -4.95
C VAL A 55 -4.16 -8.11 -5.04
N VAL A 56 -4.66 -8.69 -3.94
CA VAL A 56 -5.95 -9.38 -3.95
C VAL A 56 -7.07 -8.50 -4.46
N ARG A 57 -7.08 -7.23 -4.05
CA ARG A 57 -8.09 -6.24 -4.44
C ARG A 57 -7.50 -4.84 -4.40
N PRO A 58 -8.11 -3.84 -5.06
CA PRO A 58 -7.67 -2.46 -4.93
C PRO A 58 -7.78 -1.99 -3.49
N LEU A 59 -6.87 -1.12 -3.06
CA LEU A 59 -6.95 -0.47 -1.76
C LEU A 59 -8.03 0.60 -1.78
N THR A 60 -8.83 0.66 -0.71
CA THR A 60 -9.64 1.85 -0.47
C THR A 60 -8.74 2.98 0.02
N PRO A 61 -9.16 4.26 -0.11
CA PRO A 61 -8.38 5.37 0.45
C PRO A 61 -8.05 5.20 1.93
N SER A 62 -9.00 4.71 2.72
CA SER A 62 -8.82 4.46 4.15
C SER A 62 -7.74 3.40 4.41
N GLN A 63 -7.75 2.31 3.65
CA GLN A 63 -6.74 1.27 3.78
C GLN A 63 -5.35 1.79 3.42
N PHE A 64 -5.25 2.58 2.36
CA PHE A 64 -3.99 3.16 1.93
C PHE A 64 -3.41 4.09 2.99
N ILE A 65 -4.23 5.00 3.52
CA ILE A 65 -3.80 5.94 4.56
C ILE A 65 -3.35 5.18 5.82
N SER A 66 -4.12 4.18 6.26
CA SER A 66 -3.76 3.37 7.41
C SER A 66 -2.43 2.63 7.20
N PHE A 67 -2.22 2.10 6.01
CA PHE A 67 -0.97 1.43 5.64
C PHE A 67 0.22 2.39 5.73
N ILE A 68 0.10 3.59 5.17
CA ILE A 68 1.17 4.59 5.15
C ILE A 68 1.49 5.06 6.57
N VAL A 69 0.48 5.41 7.35
CA VAL A 69 0.69 5.93 8.71
C VAL A 69 1.31 4.86 9.60
N ARG A 70 0.79 3.63 9.53
CA ARG A 70 1.30 2.54 10.38
C ARG A 70 2.75 2.19 10.09
N ASN A 71 3.15 2.19 8.82
CA ASN A 71 4.45 1.67 8.42
C ASN A 71 5.53 2.74 8.26
N PHE A 72 5.15 3.99 7.97
CA PHE A 72 6.10 5.04 7.69
C PHE A 72 6.06 6.20 8.67
N TYR A 73 5.04 6.27 9.52
CA TYR A 73 4.86 7.33 10.51
C TYR A 73 4.50 6.71 11.86
N HIS A 74 5.38 5.81 12.32
CA HIS A 74 5.13 4.97 13.49
C HIS A 74 4.76 5.75 14.75
N THR A 75 5.46 6.84 15.02
CA THR A 75 5.20 7.68 16.20
C THR A 75 3.80 8.29 16.13
N ALA A 76 3.41 8.84 14.98
CA ALA A 76 2.08 9.37 14.77
C ALA A 76 1.01 8.28 14.88
N TYR A 77 1.28 7.10 14.33
CA TYR A 77 0.35 5.98 14.42
C TYR A 77 0.11 5.56 15.86
N ASN A 78 1.17 5.43 16.66
CA ASN A 78 1.04 5.03 18.07
C ASN A 78 0.23 6.03 18.89
N LYS A 79 0.32 7.33 18.57
CA LYS A 79 -0.44 8.36 19.27
C LYS A 79 -1.89 8.44 18.80
N TYR A 80 -2.14 8.31 17.50
CA TYR A 80 -3.41 8.64 16.88
C TYR A 80 -4.17 7.44 16.31
N CYS A 81 -3.66 6.22 16.46
CA CYS A 81 -4.29 5.04 15.84
C CYS A 81 -5.74 4.83 16.31
N GLY A 82 -6.06 5.19 17.56
CA GLY A 82 -7.43 5.10 18.07
C GLY A 82 -8.41 6.10 17.45
N GLN A 83 -7.89 7.11 16.74
CA GLN A 83 -8.68 8.14 16.07
C GLN A 83 -8.85 7.86 14.58
N LEU A 84 -8.09 6.90 14.04
CA LEU A 84 -8.23 6.52 12.63
C LEU A 84 -9.57 5.81 12.45
N THR A 85 -10.37 6.32 11.53
CA THR A 85 -11.65 5.70 11.20
C THR A 85 -11.38 4.40 10.45
N SER A 86 -11.91 3.30 10.98
CA SER A 86 -11.83 2.00 10.35
C SER A 86 -13.07 1.78 9.49
N TYR A 87 -12.90 1.74 8.18
CA TYR A 87 -13.97 1.38 7.27
C TYR A 87 -13.85 -0.11 6.96
N THR A 88 -14.98 -0.82 7.05
CA THR A 88 -15.02 -2.26 6.79
C THR A 88 -15.31 -2.59 5.33
N ASP A 89 -15.73 -1.60 4.53
CA ASP A 89 -16.06 -1.81 3.13
C ASP A 89 -14.76 -2.02 2.32
N LEU A 90 -14.75 -3.11 1.56
CA LEU A 90 -13.63 -3.47 0.69
C LEU A 90 -14.11 -3.49 -0.76
N PHE A 91 -13.20 -3.22 -1.68
CA PHE A 91 -13.47 -3.47 -3.09
C PHE A 91 -13.48 -4.97 -3.37
N ASP A 92 -14.13 -5.38 -4.44
CA ASP A 92 -14.17 -6.77 -4.85
C ASP A 92 -12.78 -7.27 -5.26
N PRO A 93 -12.47 -8.56 -5.03
CA PRO A 93 -11.20 -9.13 -5.46
C PRO A 93 -11.03 -9.07 -6.97
N THR A 94 -9.81 -8.77 -7.41
CA THR A 94 -9.44 -8.74 -8.83
C THR A 94 -8.36 -9.76 -9.18
N ILE A 95 -7.79 -10.42 -8.17
CA ILE A 95 -6.72 -11.39 -8.36
C ILE A 95 -7.27 -12.65 -9.06
N THR A 96 -6.46 -13.22 -9.96
CA THR A 96 -6.79 -14.48 -10.63
C THR A 96 -6.31 -15.67 -9.83
N GLU A 97 -6.81 -16.87 -10.18
CA GLU A 97 -6.36 -18.12 -9.54
C GLU A 97 -4.87 -18.37 -9.77
N ASP A 98 -4.35 -18.03 -10.95
CA ASP A 98 -2.93 -18.17 -11.24
C ASP A 98 -2.09 -17.20 -10.42
N GLU A 99 -2.55 -15.98 -10.27
CA GLU A 99 -1.88 -14.96 -9.47
C GLU A 99 -1.85 -15.32 -7.98
N ARG A 100 -2.84 -16.07 -7.49
CA ARG A 100 -2.83 -16.55 -6.09
C ARG A 100 -1.75 -17.59 -5.81
N LYS A 101 -1.22 -18.23 -6.84
CA LYS A 101 -0.19 -19.27 -6.69
C LYS A 101 1.22 -18.70 -6.57
N ILE A 102 1.41 -17.42 -6.83
CA ILE A 102 2.70 -16.73 -6.68
C ILE A 102 2.65 -15.78 -5.48
N ILE A 103 3.78 -15.18 -5.15
CA ILE A 103 3.80 -14.18 -4.07
C ILE A 103 2.88 -13.03 -4.44
N HIS A 104 1.95 -12.74 -3.58
CA HIS A 104 1.00 -11.66 -3.77
C HIS A 104 0.68 -11.01 -2.42
N MET A 105 0.09 -9.82 -2.47
CA MET A 105 -0.31 -9.10 -1.25
C MET A 105 -1.77 -9.38 -0.96
N GLY A 106 -2.05 -9.88 0.26
CA GLY A 106 -3.40 -10.07 0.75
C GLY A 106 -3.96 -8.79 1.37
N ILE A 107 -5.21 -8.49 1.06
CA ILE A 107 -5.98 -7.40 1.67
C ILE A 107 -7.32 -7.99 2.05
N TYR A 108 -7.54 -8.11 3.34
CA TYR A 108 -8.71 -8.81 3.89
C TYR A 108 -9.47 -7.94 4.88
#